data_52cba8f1f26e049885f921da30cd7404
#
_entry.id   52cba8f1f26e049885f921da30cd7404
#
_cell.length_a   1.000
_cell.length_b   1.000
_cell.length_c   1.000
_cell.angle_alpha   90.00
_cell.angle_beta   90.00
_cell.angle_gamma   90.00
#
_symmetry.space_group_name_H-M   'P 1'
#
loop_
_entity.id
_entity.type
_entity.pdbx_description
1 polymer ?
#
loop_
_entity_poly.entity_id
_entity_poly.type
_entity_poly.pdbx_seq_one_letter_code
_entity_poly.pdbx_strand_id
1 'polypeptide(L)'
;MKKRKGFILSEILISISVMTIILTLTLPLWTNISKSVYNTSRNLSEQSIRIFTQDFINDHLRNTKERIQRTEDGYEKNITYYNYNEYEVIAPYKMRIYNSMWYLTLYNGKKQPLTEADLRIKATDNKPFYIHKHGLVNINYNCEDAGGKQITVQTAIISLADYFKKGEVYE
;
A
#
# COMPACT_ATOMS: atom_id res chain seq x y z
N MET A 1 64.94 -1.27 -37.59
CA MET A 1 63.53 -1.28 -37.27
C MET A 1 63.21 -2.20 -36.05
N LYS A 2 63.81 -2.01 -34.88
CA LYS A 2 63.59 -2.86 -33.68
C LYS A 2 62.94 -2.09 -32.46
N LYS A 3 62.66 -0.78 -32.55
CA LYS A 3 62.17 0.02 -31.43
C LYS A 3 60.65 0.04 -31.25
N ARG A 4 59.87 -0.45 -32.23
CA ARG A 4 58.36 -0.38 -32.13
C ARG A 4 57.74 -1.44 -31.25
N LYS A 5 58.34 -2.62 -31.02
CA LYS A 5 57.73 -3.69 -30.22
C LYS A 5 57.69 -3.41 -28.71
N GLY A 6 58.68 -2.67 -28.20
CA GLY A 6 58.68 -2.30 -26.78
C GLY A 6 57.73 -1.17 -26.43
N PHE A 7 57.46 -0.28 -27.38
CA PHE A 7 56.50 0.83 -27.22
C PHE A 7 55.06 0.33 -27.15
N ILE A 8 54.69 -0.63 -27.99
CA ILE A 8 53.36 -1.24 -28.02
C ILE A 8 53.07 -1.99 -26.67
N LEU A 9 54.03 -2.65 -26.08
CA LEU A 9 53.87 -3.37 -24.82
C LEU A 9 53.61 -2.41 -23.65
N SER A 10 54.34 -1.30 -23.58
CA SER A 10 54.15 -0.28 -22.55
C SER A 10 52.80 0.43 -22.68
N GLU A 11 52.35 0.69 -23.89
CA GLU A 11 51.07 1.32 -24.19
C GLU A 11 49.88 0.43 -23.77
N ILE A 12 49.97 -0.87 -24.06
CA ILE A 12 48.98 -1.86 -23.60
C ILE A 12 48.93 -1.91 -22.06
N LEU A 13 50.10 -1.92 -21.42
CA LEU A 13 50.19 -2.01 -19.97
C LEU A 13 49.59 -0.79 -19.27
N ILE A 14 49.83 0.41 -19.81
CA ILE A 14 49.21 1.66 -19.34
C ILE A 14 47.69 1.62 -19.54
N SER A 15 47.21 1.19 -20.70
CA SER A 15 45.81 1.10 -21.02
C SER A 15 45.07 0.15 -20.07
N ILE A 16 45.64 -1.03 -19.79
CA ILE A 16 45.07 -1.98 -18.83
C ILE A 16 45.04 -1.37 -17.41
N SER A 17 46.11 -0.70 -17.02
CA SER A 17 46.22 -0.07 -15.70
C SER A 17 45.12 1.02 -15.51
N VAL A 18 44.98 1.89 -16.51
CA VAL A 18 43.93 2.92 -16.49
C VAL A 18 42.54 2.30 -16.47
N MET A 19 42.27 1.28 -17.29
CA MET A 19 41.01 0.58 -17.32
C MET A 19 40.69 -0.08 -15.98
N THR A 20 41.68 -0.68 -15.31
CA THR A 20 41.53 -1.27 -13.99
C THR A 20 41.15 -0.21 -12.93
N ILE A 21 41.81 0.95 -12.97
CA ILE A 21 41.48 2.05 -12.07
C ILE A 21 40.02 2.53 -12.28
N ILE A 22 39.62 2.72 -13.55
CA ILE A 22 38.26 3.12 -13.88
C ILE A 22 37.23 2.10 -13.36
N LEU A 23 37.49 0.81 -13.58
CA LEU A 23 36.59 -0.25 -13.12
C LEU A 23 36.51 -0.31 -11.60
N THR A 24 37.61 -0.17 -10.89
CA THR A 24 37.61 -0.19 -9.42
C THR A 24 36.89 0.98 -8.80
N LEU A 25 36.82 2.13 -9.47
CA LEU A 25 36.07 3.31 -9.03
C LEU A 25 34.59 3.24 -9.43
N THR A 26 34.28 2.70 -10.60
CA THR A 26 32.89 2.68 -11.11
C THR A 26 32.03 1.57 -10.51
N LEU A 27 32.59 0.39 -10.21
CA LEU A 27 31.83 -0.72 -9.63
C LEU A 27 31.17 -0.39 -8.27
N PRO A 28 31.86 0.24 -7.31
CA PRO A 28 31.24 0.66 -6.05
C PRO A 28 30.14 1.71 -6.25
N LEU A 29 30.33 2.64 -7.20
CA LEU A 29 29.30 3.63 -7.53
C LEU A 29 28.04 2.97 -8.10
N TRP A 30 28.20 2.04 -9.02
CA TRP A 30 27.09 1.27 -9.58
C TRP A 30 26.32 0.48 -8.53
N THR A 31 27.03 -0.21 -7.63
CA THR A 31 26.39 -0.97 -6.54
C THR A 31 25.64 -0.06 -5.56
N ASN A 32 26.19 1.12 -5.25
CA ASN A 32 25.52 2.10 -4.38
C ASN A 32 24.29 2.71 -5.04
N ILE A 33 24.36 3.05 -6.32
CA ILE A 33 23.21 3.54 -7.09
C ILE A 33 22.13 2.47 -7.14
N SER A 34 22.47 1.23 -7.46
CA SER A 34 21.50 0.14 -7.53
C SER A 34 20.80 -0.10 -6.19
N LYS A 35 21.56 -0.08 -5.07
CA LYS A 35 20.99 -0.18 -3.72
C LYS A 35 20.08 1.02 -3.39
N SER A 36 20.48 2.22 -3.77
CA SER A 36 19.69 3.43 -3.54
C SER A 36 18.38 3.40 -4.32
N VAL A 37 18.41 3.01 -5.59
CA VAL A 37 17.21 2.86 -6.42
C VAL A 37 16.28 1.80 -5.84
N TYR A 38 16.82 0.64 -5.45
CA TYR A 38 16.03 -0.41 -4.82
C TYR A 38 15.36 0.05 -3.51
N ASN A 39 16.11 0.72 -2.63
CA ASN A 39 15.58 1.25 -1.37
C ASN A 39 14.52 2.33 -1.60
N THR A 40 14.74 3.22 -2.59
CA THR A 40 13.78 4.26 -2.95
C THR A 40 12.48 3.66 -3.49
N SER A 41 12.59 2.70 -4.41
CA SER A 41 11.42 1.99 -4.95
C SER A 41 10.61 1.30 -3.85
N ARG A 42 11.29 0.66 -2.90
CA ARG A 42 10.67 0.02 -1.75
C ARG A 42 9.96 1.02 -0.83
N ASN A 43 10.59 2.15 -0.52
CA ASN A 43 9.99 3.21 0.31
C ASN A 43 8.77 3.82 -0.37
N LEU A 44 8.78 4.00 -1.68
CA LEU A 44 7.63 4.48 -2.46
C LEU A 44 6.46 3.50 -2.40
N SER A 45 6.72 2.21 -2.49
CA SER A 45 5.70 1.17 -2.34
C SER A 45 5.06 1.22 -0.93
N GLU A 46 5.86 1.34 0.12
CA GLU A 46 5.38 1.47 1.51
C GLU A 46 4.52 2.73 1.71
N GLN A 47 4.93 3.86 1.13
CA GLN A 47 4.15 5.11 1.18
C GLN A 47 2.84 4.99 0.40
N SER A 48 2.85 4.35 -0.77
CA SER A 48 1.66 4.11 -1.57
C SER A 48 0.60 3.32 -0.82
N ILE A 49 1.01 2.29 -0.06
CA ILE A 49 0.09 1.51 0.79
C ILE A 49 -0.55 2.38 1.86
N ARG A 50 0.24 3.24 2.52
CA ARG A 50 -0.28 4.15 3.55
C ARG A 50 -1.26 5.15 2.97
N ILE A 51 -0.90 5.79 1.87
CA ILE A 51 -1.75 6.77 1.18
C ILE A 51 -3.05 6.10 0.75
N PHE A 52 -2.97 4.94 0.12
CA PHE A 52 -4.16 4.19 -0.28
C PHE A 52 -5.09 3.91 0.91
N THR A 53 -4.54 3.43 2.03
CA THR A 53 -5.36 3.11 3.21
C THR A 53 -5.95 4.36 3.83
N GLN A 54 -5.14 5.42 3.99
CA GLN A 54 -5.58 6.64 4.65
C GLN A 54 -6.57 7.43 3.78
N ASP A 55 -6.31 7.57 2.50
CA ASP A 55 -7.11 8.42 1.64
C ASP A 55 -8.33 7.68 1.10
N PHE A 56 -8.14 6.51 0.52
CA PHE A 56 -9.24 5.79 -0.11
C PHE A 56 -10.22 5.19 0.90
N ILE A 57 -9.71 4.35 1.82
CA ILE A 57 -10.56 3.66 2.78
C ILE A 57 -11.18 4.66 3.75
N ASN A 58 -10.38 5.61 4.26
CA ASN A 58 -10.86 6.63 5.16
C ASN A 58 -11.95 7.49 4.53
N ASP A 59 -11.74 7.96 3.31
CA ASP A 59 -12.71 8.82 2.63
C ASP A 59 -14.05 8.10 2.41
N HIS A 60 -13.99 6.86 1.93
CA HIS A 60 -15.20 6.08 1.66
C HIS A 60 -15.98 5.74 2.93
N LEU A 61 -15.30 5.34 4.00
CA LEU A 61 -15.97 5.00 5.26
C LEU A 61 -16.40 6.24 6.05
N ARG A 62 -15.65 7.33 5.99
CA ARG A 62 -16.00 8.59 6.63
C ARG A 62 -17.26 9.21 6.01
N ASN A 63 -17.37 9.16 4.68
CA ASN A 63 -18.45 9.79 3.91
C ASN A 63 -19.66 8.88 3.71
N THR A 64 -19.75 7.74 4.40
CA THR A 64 -20.93 6.87 4.32
C THR A 64 -22.20 7.64 4.71
N LYS A 65 -23.28 7.39 3.99
CA LYS A 65 -24.59 8.09 4.18
C LYS A 65 -25.47 7.42 5.21
N GLU A 66 -25.15 6.17 5.55
CA GLU A 66 -25.88 5.41 6.55
C GLU A 66 -24.92 4.85 7.60
N ARG A 67 -25.49 4.50 8.75
CA ARG A 67 -24.74 3.89 9.83
C ARG A 67 -24.14 2.56 9.41
N ILE A 68 -22.86 2.38 9.73
CA ILE A 68 -22.16 1.11 9.50
C ILE A 68 -22.70 0.06 10.49
N GLN A 69 -23.22 -1.05 9.97
CA GLN A 69 -23.74 -2.13 10.79
C GLN A 69 -22.62 -2.87 11.51
N ARG A 70 -22.91 -3.28 12.72
CA ARG A 70 -21.97 -3.98 13.60
C ARG A 70 -22.55 -5.32 14.04
N THR A 71 -21.73 -6.40 14.06
CA THR A 71 -22.03 -7.65 14.73
C THR A 71 -21.86 -7.53 16.26
N GLU A 72 -22.30 -8.52 17.03
CA GLU A 72 -22.22 -8.48 18.49
C GLU A 72 -20.78 -8.35 19.00
N ASP A 73 -19.84 -9.07 18.41
CA ASP A 73 -18.41 -9.05 18.77
C ASP A 73 -17.67 -7.82 18.21
N GLY A 74 -18.26 -7.14 17.23
CA GLY A 74 -17.68 -5.98 16.56
C GLY A 74 -16.59 -6.29 15.55
N TYR A 75 -16.13 -7.53 15.44
CA TYR A 75 -15.08 -7.93 14.53
C TYR A 75 -15.66 -8.41 13.18
N GLU A 76 -15.30 -7.72 12.09
CA GLU A 76 -15.86 -7.95 10.78
C GLU A 76 -14.83 -8.36 9.74
N LYS A 77 -15.19 -9.35 8.92
CA LYS A 77 -14.43 -9.73 7.72
C LYS A 77 -14.64 -8.75 6.57
N ASN A 78 -15.85 -8.17 6.54
CA ASN A 78 -16.26 -7.23 5.50
C ASN A 78 -16.94 -6.04 6.18
N ILE A 79 -16.80 -4.87 5.59
CA ILE A 79 -17.56 -3.70 5.97
C ILE A 79 -18.48 -3.31 4.82
N THR A 80 -19.77 -3.11 5.13
CA THR A 80 -20.73 -2.56 4.18
C THR A 80 -20.97 -1.11 4.55
N TYR A 81 -20.82 -0.22 3.58
CA TYR A 81 -21.07 1.20 3.70
C TYR A 81 -21.94 1.67 2.57
N TYR A 82 -22.59 2.81 2.73
CA TYR A 82 -23.58 3.34 1.82
C TYR A 82 -23.11 4.67 1.26
N ASN A 83 -23.10 4.78 -0.07
CA ASN A 83 -22.72 6.02 -0.74
C ASN A 83 -23.57 6.22 -1.99
N TYR A 84 -23.50 7.40 -2.58
CA TYR A 84 -24.17 7.67 -3.85
C TYR A 84 -23.51 6.86 -4.96
N ASN A 85 -24.35 6.28 -5.83
CA ASN A 85 -23.90 5.67 -7.08
C ASN A 85 -23.90 6.71 -8.22
N GLU A 86 -23.61 6.27 -9.44
CA GLU A 86 -23.63 7.10 -10.65
C GLU A 86 -25.01 7.71 -11.00
N TYR A 87 -26.08 7.21 -10.38
CA TYR A 87 -27.45 7.69 -10.54
C TYR A 87 -27.90 8.54 -9.34
N GLU A 88 -26.97 8.98 -8.49
CA GLU A 88 -27.25 9.76 -7.27
C GLU A 88 -28.19 9.05 -6.27
N VAL A 89 -28.26 7.73 -6.32
CA VAL A 89 -29.03 6.90 -5.38
C VAL A 89 -28.10 6.31 -4.34
N ILE A 90 -28.51 6.33 -3.07
CA ILE A 90 -27.75 5.69 -1.99
C ILE A 90 -27.77 4.18 -2.21
N ALA A 91 -26.58 3.59 -2.34
CA ALA A 91 -26.41 2.20 -2.66
C ALA A 91 -25.31 1.55 -1.78
N PRO A 92 -25.42 0.23 -1.50
CA PRO A 92 -24.46 -0.48 -0.67
C PRO A 92 -23.18 -0.78 -1.46
N TYR A 93 -22.06 -0.52 -0.81
CA TYR A 93 -20.72 -0.93 -1.24
C TYR A 93 -20.12 -1.81 -0.15
N LYS A 94 -19.33 -2.79 -0.55
CA LYS A 94 -18.72 -3.73 0.40
C LYS A 94 -17.23 -3.79 0.20
N MET A 95 -16.49 -3.58 1.29
CA MET A 95 -15.03 -3.66 1.30
C MET A 95 -14.58 -4.87 2.08
N ARG A 96 -13.56 -5.59 1.59
CA ARG A 96 -13.01 -6.78 2.23
C ARG A 96 -11.61 -7.11 1.75
N ILE A 97 -10.89 -7.88 2.54
CA ILE A 97 -9.68 -8.57 2.08
C ILE A 97 -10.07 -9.94 1.52
N TYR A 98 -9.62 -10.23 0.31
CA TYR A 98 -9.81 -11.51 -0.35
C TYR A 98 -8.59 -11.84 -1.20
N ASN A 99 -8.11 -13.09 -1.17
CA ASN A 99 -6.89 -13.52 -1.88
C ASN A 99 -5.70 -12.58 -1.64
N SER A 100 -5.49 -12.16 -0.40
CA SER A 100 -4.41 -11.25 0.00
C SER A 100 -4.44 -9.87 -0.69
N MET A 101 -5.59 -9.42 -1.17
CA MET A 101 -5.80 -8.09 -1.76
C MET A 101 -7.04 -7.42 -1.17
N TRP A 102 -7.07 -6.10 -1.17
CA TRP A 102 -8.28 -5.34 -0.92
C TRP A 102 -9.20 -5.37 -2.13
N TYR A 103 -10.48 -5.67 -1.90
CA TYR A 103 -11.54 -5.66 -2.90
C TYR A 103 -12.68 -4.74 -2.49
N LEU A 104 -13.14 -3.96 -3.46
CA LEU A 104 -14.39 -3.25 -3.41
C LEU A 104 -15.43 -4.02 -4.21
N THR A 105 -16.57 -4.34 -3.61
CA THR A 105 -17.75 -4.82 -4.32
C THR A 105 -18.66 -3.63 -4.51
N LEU A 106 -18.92 -3.27 -5.76
CA LEU A 106 -19.79 -2.18 -6.15
C LEU A 106 -21.26 -2.57 -5.93
N TYR A 107 -22.16 -1.58 -5.93
CA TYR A 107 -23.60 -1.75 -5.76
C TYR A 107 -24.22 -2.74 -6.78
N ASN A 108 -23.65 -2.86 -7.98
CA ASN A 108 -24.07 -3.79 -9.02
C ASN A 108 -23.47 -5.19 -8.88
N GLY A 109 -22.78 -5.49 -7.79
CA GLY A 109 -22.14 -6.77 -7.51
C GLY A 109 -20.77 -6.98 -8.18
N LYS A 110 -20.31 -6.08 -9.04
CA LYS A 110 -18.97 -6.16 -9.64
C LYS A 110 -17.91 -6.00 -8.56
N LYS A 111 -16.86 -6.81 -8.66
CA LYS A 111 -15.72 -6.78 -7.74
C LYS A 111 -14.56 -6.09 -8.42
N GLN A 112 -13.98 -5.11 -7.76
CA GLN A 112 -12.84 -4.34 -8.22
C GLN A 112 -11.69 -4.52 -7.21
N PRO A 113 -10.50 -4.99 -7.63
CA PRO A 113 -9.34 -4.98 -6.79
C PRO A 113 -8.90 -3.52 -6.55
N LEU A 114 -8.53 -3.22 -5.33
CA LEU A 114 -8.06 -1.90 -4.92
C LEU A 114 -6.55 -1.85 -4.73
N THR A 115 -5.91 -3.01 -4.58
CA THR A 115 -4.47 -3.14 -4.44
C THR A 115 -3.89 -4.02 -5.53
N GLU A 116 -2.63 -3.83 -5.82
CA GLU A 116 -1.88 -4.65 -6.77
C GLU A 116 -1.61 -6.05 -6.22
N ALA A 117 -1.41 -7.01 -7.10
CA ALA A 117 -1.16 -8.40 -6.74
C ALA A 117 0.18 -8.63 -6.00
N ASP A 118 1.12 -7.71 -6.17
CA ASP A 118 2.45 -7.76 -5.54
C ASP A 118 2.41 -7.43 -4.03
N LEU A 119 1.31 -6.84 -3.57
CA LEU A 119 1.07 -6.54 -2.17
C LEU A 119 0.23 -7.63 -1.52
N ARG A 120 0.84 -8.41 -0.64
CA ARG A 120 0.12 -9.42 0.13
C ARG A 120 -0.45 -8.82 1.40
N ILE A 121 -1.77 -8.74 1.45
CA ILE A 121 -2.50 -8.18 2.58
C ILE A 121 -3.07 -9.30 3.43
N LYS A 122 -2.83 -9.26 4.73
CA LYS A 122 -3.34 -10.23 5.71
C LYS A 122 -3.91 -9.49 6.91
N ALA A 123 -5.04 -9.92 7.40
CA ALA A 123 -5.60 -9.46 8.67
C ALA A 123 -5.60 -10.59 9.69
N THR A 124 -5.48 -10.26 10.96
CA THR A 124 -5.61 -11.21 12.05
C THR A 124 -7.00 -11.88 11.98
N ASP A 125 -7.03 -13.20 11.95
CA ASP A 125 -8.26 -13.99 11.82
C ASP A 125 -9.12 -13.64 10.59
N ASN A 126 -8.50 -13.03 9.57
CA ASN A 126 -9.19 -12.53 8.40
C ASN A 126 -10.29 -11.48 8.70
N LYS A 127 -10.17 -10.78 9.83
CA LYS A 127 -11.10 -9.75 10.30
C LYS A 127 -10.38 -8.41 10.42
N PRO A 128 -10.25 -7.64 9.32
CA PRO A 128 -9.50 -6.39 9.33
C PRO A 128 -10.23 -5.24 10.03
N PHE A 129 -11.53 -5.36 10.28
CA PHE A 129 -12.35 -4.30 10.83
C PHE A 129 -12.79 -4.63 12.25
N TYR A 130 -12.72 -3.63 13.13
CA TYR A 130 -13.37 -3.66 14.43
C TYR A 130 -14.27 -2.43 14.56
N ILE A 131 -15.58 -2.66 14.67
CA ILE A 131 -16.59 -1.61 14.72
C ILE A 131 -17.02 -1.43 16.17
N HIS A 132 -16.73 -0.27 16.73
CA HIS A 132 -17.13 0.10 18.08
C HIS A 132 -18.63 0.45 18.16
N LYS A 133 -19.20 0.41 19.37
CA LYS A 133 -20.62 0.74 19.62
C LYS A 133 -21.00 2.15 19.19
N HIS A 134 -20.02 3.07 19.10
CA HIS A 134 -20.24 4.48 18.76
C HIS A 134 -19.87 4.83 17.33
N GLY A 135 -19.82 3.84 16.42
CA GLY A 135 -19.54 4.07 15.01
C GLY A 135 -18.07 4.32 14.67
N LEU A 136 -17.16 4.21 15.64
CA LEU A 136 -15.72 4.23 15.36
C LEU A 136 -15.33 2.89 14.74
N VAL A 137 -14.67 2.92 13.60
CA VAL A 137 -14.16 1.76 12.88
C VAL A 137 -12.65 1.74 12.97
N ASN A 138 -12.10 0.74 13.61
CA ASN A 138 -10.67 0.46 13.57
C ASN A 138 -10.39 -0.50 12.41
N ILE A 139 -9.37 -0.21 11.62
CA ILE A 139 -8.88 -1.05 10.55
C ILE A 139 -7.47 -1.48 10.90
N ASN A 140 -7.23 -2.79 10.91
CA ASN A 140 -5.93 -3.37 11.27
C ASN A 140 -5.59 -4.50 10.30
N TYR A 141 -4.48 -4.38 9.60
CA TYR A 141 -3.98 -5.42 8.71
C TYR A 141 -2.47 -5.30 8.51
N ASN A 142 -1.87 -6.39 8.07
CA ASN A 142 -0.46 -6.46 7.71
C ASN A 142 -0.33 -6.47 6.19
N CYS A 143 0.60 -5.69 5.67
CA CYS A 143 1.04 -5.74 4.29
C CYS A 143 2.42 -6.38 4.22
N GLU A 144 2.62 -7.26 3.26
CA GLU A 144 3.93 -7.82 2.92
C GLU A 144 4.26 -7.34 1.50
N ASP A 145 5.37 -6.62 1.37
CA ASP A 145 5.86 -6.17 0.06
C ASP A 145 6.54 -7.31 -0.72
N ALA A 146 6.87 -7.09 -1.98
CA ALA A 146 7.59 -8.03 -2.83
C ALA A 146 8.97 -8.44 -2.25
N GLY A 147 9.55 -7.65 -1.36
CA GLY A 147 10.79 -7.94 -0.64
C GLY A 147 10.59 -8.74 0.65
N GLY A 148 9.34 -9.13 1.00
CA GLY A 148 9.02 -9.87 2.22
C GLY A 148 9.01 -9.03 3.49
N LYS A 149 9.10 -7.70 3.40
CA LYS A 149 8.99 -6.81 4.56
C LYS A 149 7.52 -6.68 4.95
N GLN A 150 7.24 -6.92 6.21
CA GLN A 150 5.90 -6.75 6.78
C GLN A 150 5.74 -5.35 7.38
N ILE A 151 4.60 -4.73 7.07
CA ILE A 151 4.19 -3.43 7.59
C ILE A 151 2.79 -3.61 8.19
N THR A 152 2.65 -3.26 9.46
CA THR A 152 1.33 -3.22 10.10
C THR A 152 0.69 -1.86 9.84
N VAL A 153 -0.51 -1.86 9.29
CA VAL A 153 -1.34 -0.68 9.06
C VAL A 153 -2.48 -0.67 10.07
N GLN A 154 -2.55 0.41 10.83
CA GLN A 154 -3.61 0.64 11.82
C GLN A 154 -4.19 2.04 11.60
N THR A 155 -5.50 2.14 11.47
CA THR A 155 -6.20 3.41 11.36
C THR A 155 -7.55 3.32 12.07
N ALA A 156 -8.06 4.48 12.49
CA ALA A 156 -9.34 4.58 13.17
C ALA A 156 -10.15 5.70 12.50
N ILE A 157 -11.40 5.40 12.15
CA ILE A 157 -12.27 6.29 11.40
C ILE A 157 -13.61 6.37 12.10
N ILE A 158 -14.17 7.55 12.20
CA ILE A 158 -15.58 7.74 12.58
C ILE A 158 -16.35 8.16 11.32
N SER A 159 -17.48 7.51 11.06
CA SER A 159 -18.37 7.91 9.96
C SER A 159 -19.10 9.21 10.31
N LEU A 160 -19.30 10.06 9.32
CA LEU A 160 -20.08 11.30 9.51
C LEU A 160 -21.54 10.98 9.85
N ALA A 161 -22.09 9.90 9.30
CA ALA A 161 -23.45 9.46 9.62
C ALA A 161 -23.62 9.07 11.10
N ASP A 162 -22.61 8.47 11.72
CA ASP A 162 -22.63 8.15 13.14
C ASP A 162 -22.30 9.37 14.02
N TYR A 163 -21.42 10.25 13.54
CA TYR A 163 -21.02 11.46 14.26
C TYR A 163 -22.18 12.44 14.45
N PHE A 164 -22.96 12.72 13.40
CA PHE A 164 -24.06 13.68 13.46
C PHE A 164 -25.29 13.14 14.21
N LYS A 165 -25.59 11.84 14.15
CA LYS A 165 -26.66 11.24 14.97
C LYS A 165 -26.41 11.30 16.47
N LYS A 166 -25.16 11.45 16.91
CA LYS A 166 -24.81 11.61 18.33
C LYS A 166 -25.17 13.01 18.86
N GLY A 167 -25.30 14.01 17.98
CA GLY A 167 -25.73 15.36 18.35
C GLY A 167 -27.23 15.52 18.59
N GLU A 168 -28.04 14.61 18.01
CA GLU A 168 -29.51 14.65 18.19
C GLU A 168 -30.01 14.02 19.51
N VAL A 169 -29.15 13.41 20.30
CA VAL A 169 -29.48 12.71 21.57
C VAL A 169 -29.27 13.59 22.80
N TYR A 170 -28.89 14.86 22.62
CA TYR A 170 -28.61 15.81 23.71
C TYR A 170 -29.46 17.09 23.67
N GLU A 171 -30.66 17.02 23.07
CA GLU A 171 -31.72 18.02 23.29
C GLU A 171 -32.82 17.51 24.21
#